data_fb8b12f4cf37a2a6df5c0308818a837b
#
_entry.id   fb8b12f4cf37a2a6df5c0308818a837b
#
_cell.length_a   1.000
_cell.length_b   1.000
_cell.length_c   1.000
_cell.angle_alpha   90.00
_cell.angle_beta   90.00
_cell.angle_gamma   90.00
#
_symmetry.space_group_name_H-M   'P 1'
#
loop_
_entity.id
_entity.type
_entity.pdbx_description
1 polymer ?
#
loop_
_entity_poly.entity_id
_entity_poly.type
_entity_poly.pdbx_seq_one_letter_code
_entity_poly.pdbx_strand_id
1 'polypeptide(L)'
;MRLLGIDYGQKRIGLALADGELVKPLRVILNDAQAVEKIIGVCQQEEIEKIIMGISEGLRKEILSFSDKLKKKINLLIVFEDETLTTKVSIVKMIMSSTKQKMRKERVDAVAAAQILEGHIKGGGNV
;
A
#
# COMPACT_ATOMS: atom_id res chain seq x y z
N MET A 1 -4.98 -13.05 -9.82
CA MET A 1 -5.66 -12.23 -8.79
C MET A 1 -5.02 -10.86 -8.68
N ARG A 2 -5.83 -9.83 -8.64
CA ARG A 2 -5.32 -8.46 -8.54
C ARG A 2 -5.46 -7.94 -7.12
N LEU A 3 -4.35 -7.49 -6.57
CA LEU A 3 -4.27 -6.99 -5.20
C LEU A 3 -3.90 -5.52 -5.19
N LEU A 4 -4.43 -4.79 -4.23
CA LEU A 4 -4.03 -3.42 -3.98
C LEU A 4 -3.26 -3.37 -2.67
N GLY A 5 -2.03 -2.87 -2.72
CA GLY A 5 -1.25 -2.63 -1.51
C GLY A 5 -1.43 -1.19 -1.06
N ILE A 6 -1.60 -0.99 0.24
CA ILE A 6 -1.78 0.33 0.82
C ILE A 6 -0.74 0.54 1.91
N ASP A 7 0.03 1.61 1.77
CA ASP A 7 0.94 2.07 2.81
C ASP A 7 0.37 3.36 3.38
N TYR A 8 -0.31 3.23 4.51
CA TYR A 8 -1.00 4.35 5.15
C TYR A 8 0.00 5.27 5.85
N GLY A 9 -0.06 6.55 5.53
CA GLY A 9 0.67 7.58 6.23
C GLY A 9 -0.25 8.68 6.68
N GLN A 10 0.20 9.51 7.61
CA GLN A 10 -0.63 10.58 8.14
C GLN A 10 -0.98 11.63 7.09
N LYS A 11 -0.04 11.91 6.21
CA LYS A 11 -0.24 12.94 5.19
C LYS A 11 -0.49 12.36 3.80
N ARG A 12 0.10 11.23 3.51
CA ARG A 12 0.01 10.60 2.19
C ARG A 12 -0.17 9.11 2.32
N ILE A 13 -0.83 8.55 1.34
CA ILE A 13 -1.08 7.10 1.28
C ILE A 13 -0.49 6.60 -0.03
N GLY A 14 0.41 5.63 0.06
CA GLY A 14 1.00 5.00 -1.11
C GLY A 14 0.16 3.81 -1.55
N LEU A 15 0.02 3.65 -2.87
CA LEU A 15 -0.75 2.57 -3.46
C LEU A 15 0.11 1.81 -4.45
N ALA A 16 -0.04 0.50 -4.45
CA ALA A 16 0.64 -0.38 -5.39
C ALA A 16 -0.31 -1.45 -5.89
N LEU A 17 0.00 -1.99 -7.04
CA LEU A 17 -0.82 -3.01 -7.69
C LEU A 17 -0.03 -4.29 -7.86
N ALA A 18 -0.64 -5.42 -7.55
CA ALA A 18 -0.10 -6.72 -7.90
C ALA A 18 -1.07 -7.42 -8.84
N ASP A 19 -0.53 -7.97 -9.92
CA ASP A 19 -1.30 -8.76 -10.86
C ASP A 19 -0.54 -10.07 -11.02
N GLY A 20 -1.01 -11.10 -10.34
CA GLY A 20 -0.24 -12.31 -10.18
C GLY A 20 1.01 -12.03 -9.36
N GLU A 21 2.18 -12.32 -9.92
CA GLU A 21 3.44 -12.06 -9.24
C GLU A 21 4.06 -10.73 -9.60
N LEU A 22 3.46 -10.02 -10.54
CA LEU A 22 3.98 -8.73 -10.98
C LEU A 22 3.49 -7.64 -10.03
N VAL A 23 4.43 -6.97 -9.38
CA VAL A 23 4.12 -5.91 -8.41
C VAL A 23 4.73 -4.61 -8.89
N LYS A 24 3.95 -3.54 -8.86
CA LYS A 24 4.44 -2.22 -9.25
C LYS A 24 3.82 -1.12 -8.40
N PRO A 25 4.57 -0.04 -8.14
CA PRO A 25 3.97 1.15 -7.53
C PRO A 25 2.92 1.72 -8.46
N LEU A 26 1.82 2.19 -7.90
CA LEU A 26 0.72 2.71 -8.70
C LEU A 26 0.61 4.22 -8.60
N ARG A 27 0.39 4.75 -7.42
CA ARG A 27 0.31 6.20 -7.19
C ARG A 27 0.35 6.51 -5.71
N VAL A 28 0.48 7.80 -5.41
CA VAL A 28 0.36 8.31 -4.04
C VAL A 28 -0.78 9.30 -4.02
N ILE A 29 -1.61 9.21 -2.98
CA ILE A 29 -2.72 10.14 -2.79
C ILE A 29 -2.56 10.85 -1.46
N LEU A 30 -3.21 12.00 -1.32
CA LEU A 30 -3.24 12.70 -0.05
C LEU A 30 -4.19 11.99 0.90
N ASN A 31 -3.82 11.97 2.17
CA ASN A 31 -4.68 11.39 3.21
C ASN A 31 -5.64 12.49 3.70
N ASP A 32 -6.69 12.70 2.95
CA ASP A 32 -7.69 13.72 3.24
C ASP A 32 -9.09 13.09 3.23
N ALA A 33 -10.10 13.92 3.25
CA ALA A 33 -11.47 13.44 3.30
C ALA A 33 -11.88 12.64 2.07
N GLN A 34 -11.19 12.80 0.95
CA GLN A 34 -11.48 12.06 -0.28
C GLN A 34 -10.65 10.80 -0.46
N ALA A 35 -9.76 10.48 0.50
CA ALA A 35 -8.86 9.35 0.34
C ALA A 35 -9.60 8.03 0.15
N VAL A 36 -10.62 7.78 0.97
CA VAL A 36 -11.41 6.55 0.89
C VAL A 36 -12.06 6.43 -0.49
N GLU A 37 -12.67 7.50 -0.97
CA GLU A 37 -13.33 7.48 -2.27
C GLU A 37 -12.34 7.27 -3.41
N LYS A 38 -11.16 7.85 -3.32
CA LYS A 38 -10.12 7.65 -4.32
C LYS A 38 -9.66 6.21 -4.37
N ILE A 39 -9.50 5.59 -3.21
CA ILE A 39 -9.10 4.19 -3.13
C ILE A 39 -10.20 3.30 -3.72
N ILE A 40 -11.45 3.59 -3.43
CA ILE A 40 -12.56 2.84 -4.00
C ILE A 40 -12.54 2.95 -5.52
N GLY A 41 -12.29 4.16 -6.05
CA GLY A 41 -12.17 4.36 -7.49
C GLY A 41 -11.05 3.55 -8.11
N VAL A 42 -9.91 3.49 -7.44
CA VAL A 42 -8.78 2.68 -7.90
C VAL A 42 -9.15 1.19 -7.90
N CYS A 43 -9.82 0.73 -6.85
CA CYS A 43 -10.24 -0.67 -6.76
C CYS A 43 -11.17 -1.04 -7.91
N GLN A 44 -12.08 -0.15 -8.28
CA GLN A 44 -12.99 -0.38 -9.39
C GLN A 44 -12.26 -0.35 -10.73
N GLN A 45 -11.42 0.67 -10.91
CA GLN A 45 -10.69 0.86 -12.16
C GLN A 45 -9.72 -0.29 -12.44
N GLU A 46 -9.05 -0.76 -11.40
CA GLU A 46 -8.04 -1.82 -11.53
C GLU A 46 -8.60 -3.21 -11.26
N GLU A 47 -9.87 -3.32 -11.01
CA GLU A 47 -10.54 -4.59 -10.73
C GLU A 47 -9.86 -5.36 -9.59
N ILE A 48 -9.65 -4.67 -8.50
CA ILE A 48 -8.97 -5.22 -7.32
C ILE A 48 -9.87 -6.25 -6.64
N GLU A 49 -9.29 -7.37 -6.24
CA GLU A 49 -10.01 -8.45 -5.59
C GLU A 49 -9.74 -8.51 -4.08
N LYS A 50 -8.61 -8.01 -3.64
CA LYS A 50 -8.23 -8.01 -2.23
C LYS A 50 -7.30 -6.85 -1.93
N ILE A 51 -7.40 -6.31 -0.73
CA ILE A 51 -6.55 -5.20 -0.29
C ILE A 51 -5.57 -5.73 0.76
N ILE A 52 -4.29 -5.38 0.60
CA ILE A 52 -3.25 -5.68 1.57
C ILE A 52 -2.80 -4.36 2.16
N MET A 53 -3.02 -4.20 3.45
CA MET A 53 -2.68 -2.94 4.14
C MET A 53 -1.54 -3.17 5.11
N GLY A 54 -0.47 -2.39 4.96
CA GLY A 54 0.65 -2.47 5.89
C GLY A 54 0.28 -1.85 7.23
N ILE A 55 0.69 -2.48 8.32
CA ILE A 55 0.51 -1.93 9.65
C ILE A 55 1.85 -1.54 10.23
N SER A 56 1.96 -0.29 10.69
CA SER A 56 3.09 0.16 11.48
C SER A 56 2.62 0.42 12.91
N GLU A 57 3.49 0.16 13.87
CA GLU A 57 3.15 0.31 15.28
C GLU A 57 2.64 1.70 15.62
N GLY A 58 3.30 2.72 15.12
CA GLY A 58 2.98 4.10 15.48
C GLY A 58 1.65 4.59 14.93
N LEU A 59 1.08 3.90 13.95
CA LEU A 59 -0.16 4.32 13.30
C LEU A 59 -1.24 3.26 13.37
N ARG A 60 -1.09 2.29 14.25
CA ARG A 60 -2.00 1.15 14.30
C ARG A 60 -3.47 1.55 14.43
N LYS A 61 -3.78 2.46 15.33
CA LYS A 61 -5.16 2.88 15.55
C LYS A 61 -5.73 3.58 14.32
N GLU A 62 -4.95 4.45 13.73
CA GLU A 62 -5.37 5.19 12.53
C GLU A 62 -5.59 4.25 11.36
N ILE A 63 -4.71 3.26 11.21
CA ILE A 63 -4.82 2.27 10.13
C ILE A 63 -6.09 1.44 10.30
N LEU A 64 -6.36 0.97 11.51
CA LEU A 64 -7.56 0.18 11.76
C LEU A 64 -8.82 1.01 11.53
N SER A 65 -8.83 2.26 11.97
CA SER A 65 -9.95 3.16 11.75
C SER A 65 -10.17 3.40 10.26
N PHE A 66 -9.10 3.61 9.52
CA PHE A 66 -9.18 3.83 8.07
C PHE A 66 -9.73 2.59 7.37
N SER A 67 -9.26 1.41 7.77
CA SER A 67 -9.74 0.16 7.16
C SER A 67 -11.23 -0.06 7.43
N ASP A 68 -11.72 0.35 8.59
CA ASP A 68 -13.15 0.25 8.90
C ASP A 68 -13.96 1.14 7.96
N LYS A 69 -13.48 2.34 7.67
CA LYS A 69 -14.15 3.23 6.73
C LYS A 69 -14.19 2.63 5.33
N LEU A 70 -13.12 2.00 4.93
CA LEU A 70 -13.08 1.30 3.64
C LEU A 70 -14.06 0.15 3.61
N LYS A 71 -14.09 -0.66 4.65
CA LYS A 71 -14.97 -1.84 4.71
C LYS A 71 -16.45 -1.48 4.62
N LYS A 72 -16.83 -0.31 5.11
CA LYS A 72 -18.21 0.13 5.05
C LYS A 72 -18.66 0.45 3.63
N LYS A 73 -17.73 0.75 2.75
CA LYS A 73 -18.06 1.20 1.39
C LYS A 73 -17.64 0.22 0.31
N ILE A 74 -16.84 -0.76 0.64
CA ILE A 74 -16.31 -1.68 -0.34
C ILE A 74 -16.39 -3.11 0.20
N ASN A 75 -16.78 -4.04 -0.67
CA ASN A 75 -16.95 -5.43 -0.26
C ASN A 75 -15.74 -6.25 -0.69
N LEU A 76 -14.58 -5.87 -0.19
CA LEU A 76 -13.33 -6.59 -0.45
C LEU A 76 -12.68 -6.98 0.86
N LEU A 77 -11.99 -8.12 0.84
CA LEU A 77 -11.22 -8.56 1.99
C LEU A 77 -10.03 -7.63 2.17
N ILE A 78 -9.80 -7.20 3.40
CA ILE A 78 -8.63 -6.41 3.75
C ILE A 78 -7.76 -7.24 4.68
N VAL A 79 -6.52 -7.50 4.26
CA VAL A 79 -5.55 -8.26 5.03
C VAL A 79 -4.46 -7.30 5.48
N PHE A 80 -4.01 -7.46 6.73
CA PHE A 80 -2.96 -6.61 7.27
C PHE A 80 -1.64 -7.34 7.25
N GLU A 81 -0.57 -6.62 6.90
CA GLU A 81 0.79 -7.14 6.91
C GLU A 81 1.66 -6.20 7.72
N ASP A 82 2.52 -6.75 8.56
CA ASP A 82 3.45 -5.93 9.33
C ASP A 82 4.51 -5.33 8.44
N GLU A 83 4.73 -4.03 8.59
CA GLU A 83 5.84 -3.37 7.95
C GLU A 83 7.09 -3.65 8.75
N THR A 84 8.09 -4.29 8.13
CA THR A 84 9.33 -4.58 8.81
C THR A 84 10.37 -3.51 8.52
N LEU A 85 11.31 -3.38 9.43
CA LEU A 85 12.43 -2.47 9.23
C LEU A 85 13.22 -2.85 7.98
N THR A 86 13.34 -4.13 7.71
CA THR A 86 14.05 -4.64 6.55
C THR A 86 13.44 -4.11 5.25
N THR A 87 12.11 -4.11 5.17
CA THR A 87 11.42 -3.59 4.00
C THR A 87 11.76 -2.13 3.78
N LYS A 88 11.73 -1.33 4.83
CA LYS A 88 12.05 0.10 4.71
C LYS A 88 13.50 0.33 4.31
N VAL A 89 14.40 -0.46 4.81
CA VAL A 89 15.82 -0.38 4.43
C VAL A 89 15.97 -0.68 2.95
N SER A 90 15.29 -1.71 2.45
CA SER A 90 15.34 -2.06 1.04
C SER A 90 14.83 -0.92 0.15
N ILE A 91 13.75 -0.28 0.58
CA ILE A 91 13.18 0.85 -0.14
C ILE A 91 14.18 2.01 -0.22
N VAL A 92 14.80 2.32 0.91
CA VAL A 92 15.80 3.39 0.97
C VAL A 92 16.96 3.08 0.01
N LYS A 93 17.44 1.85 0.00
CA LYS A 93 18.51 1.47 -0.91
C LYS A 93 18.11 1.62 -2.37
N MET A 94 16.90 1.22 -2.72
CA MET A 94 16.39 1.38 -4.08
C MET A 94 16.39 2.84 -4.49
N ILE A 95 15.92 3.69 -3.62
CA ILE A 95 15.81 5.12 -3.90
C ILE A 95 17.18 5.75 -4.05
N MET A 96 18.09 5.42 -3.17
CA MET A 96 19.43 5.97 -3.22
C MET A 96 20.20 5.51 -4.45
N SER A 97 19.94 4.30 -4.92
CA SER A 97 20.62 3.79 -6.10
C SER A 97 20.07 4.37 -7.40
N SER A 98 18.90 4.98 -7.36
CA SER A 98 18.25 5.51 -8.55
C SER A 98 18.86 6.82 -9.02
N THR A 99 19.70 7.45 -8.26
CA THR A 99 20.38 8.72 -8.54
C THR A 99 19.47 9.89 -8.79
N LYS A 100 18.19 9.68 -8.93
CA LYS A 100 17.27 10.79 -9.15
C LYS A 100 16.75 11.29 -7.84
N GLN A 101 17.31 12.36 -7.41
CA GLN A 101 16.91 12.96 -6.17
C GLN A 101 15.45 13.29 -6.11
N LYS A 102 14.83 13.34 -7.24
CA LYS A 102 13.42 13.63 -7.28
C LYS A 102 12.55 12.46 -7.00
N MET A 103 13.12 11.40 -6.59
CA MET A 103 12.36 10.33 -6.02
C MET A 103 11.84 10.81 -4.72
N ARG A 104 10.87 11.65 -4.83
CA ARG A 104 10.29 12.30 -3.71
C ARG A 104 9.66 11.32 -2.79
N LYS A 105 9.19 11.85 -1.69
CA LYS A 105 8.40 11.11 -0.72
C LYS A 105 7.25 10.36 -1.36
N GLU A 106 6.63 10.94 -2.37
CA GLU A 106 5.54 10.30 -3.09
C GLU A 106 5.92 8.95 -3.66
N ARG A 107 7.07 8.90 -4.33
CA ARG A 107 7.52 7.66 -4.91
C ARG A 107 7.97 6.65 -3.86
N VAL A 108 8.51 7.15 -2.76
CA VAL A 108 8.88 6.29 -1.64
C VAL A 108 7.65 5.57 -1.09
N ASP A 109 6.57 6.31 -0.91
CA ASP A 109 5.35 5.74 -0.36
C ASP A 109 4.76 4.68 -1.30
N ALA A 110 4.80 4.92 -2.60
CA ALA A 110 4.31 3.93 -3.57
C ALA A 110 5.21 2.70 -3.62
N VAL A 111 6.52 2.87 -3.48
CA VAL A 111 7.46 1.76 -3.42
C VAL A 111 7.25 0.97 -2.13
N ALA A 112 6.96 1.66 -1.02
CA ALA A 112 6.66 0.98 0.24
C ALA A 112 5.43 0.10 0.10
N ALA A 113 4.39 0.59 -0.57
CA ALA A 113 3.20 -0.21 -0.81
C ALA A 113 3.51 -1.45 -1.67
N ALA A 114 4.39 -1.31 -2.66
CA ALA A 114 4.82 -2.43 -3.48
C ALA A 114 5.57 -3.48 -2.64
N GLN A 115 6.41 -3.03 -1.72
CA GLN A 115 7.14 -3.94 -0.84
C GLN A 115 6.20 -4.70 0.09
N ILE A 116 5.15 -4.05 0.56
CA ILE A 116 4.14 -4.73 1.36
C ILE A 116 3.51 -5.86 0.57
N LEU A 117 3.16 -5.63 -0.68
CA LEU A 117 2.60 -6.65 -1.55
C LEU A 117 3.58 -7.79 -1.80
N GLU A 118 4.82 -7.46 -2.07
CA GLU A 118 5.84 -8.49 -2.29
C GLU A 118 6.03 -9.35 -1.05
N GLY A 119 6.06 -8.74 0.12
CA GLY A 119 6.17 -9.47 1.37
C GLY A 119 4.99 -10.40 1.58
N HIS A 120 3.79 -9.96 1.26
CA HIS A 120 2.60 -10.79 1.36
C HIS A 120 2.68 -12.00 0.43
N ILE A 121 3.07 -11.78 -0.80
CA ILE A 121 3.16 -12.84 -1.80
C ILE A 121 4.24 -13.85 -1.43
N LYS A 122 5.43 -13.36 -1.07
CA LYS A 122 6.56 -14.23 -0.73
C LYS A 122 6.41 -14.92 0.62
N GLY A 123 5.70 -14.28 1.54
CA GLY A 123 5.51 -14.82 2.88
C GLY A 123 4.42 -15.88 2.97
N GLY A 124 3.94 -16.39 1.84
CA GLY A 124 2.90 -17.40 1.87
C GLY A 124 1.51 -16.84 2.10
N GLY A 125 1.31 -15.60 1.72
CA GLY A 125 0.01 -14.97 1.88
C GLY A 125 -1.10 -15.63 1.10
N ASN A 126 -0.77 -16.61 0.31
CA ASN A 126 -1.73 -17.40 -0.42
C ASN A 126 -2.33 -18.54 0.40
N VAL A 127 -1.89 -18.64 1.60
CA VAL A 127 -2.37 -19.69 2.50
C VAL A 127 -3.71 -19.33 3.10
#